data_9db08b5c4dcdd289a571a9994d25e3a1
#
_entry.id   9db08b5c4dcdd289a571a9994d25e3a1
#
_cell.length_a   1.000
_cell.length_b   1.000
_cell.length_c   1.000
_cell.angle_alpha   90.00
_cell.angle_beta   90.00
_cell.angle_gamma   90.00
#
_symmetry.space_group_name_H-M   'P 1'
#
loop_
_entity.id
_entity.type
_entity.pdbx_description
1 polymer ?
#
loop_
_entity_poly.entity_id
_entity_poly.type
_entity_poly.pdbx_seq_one_letter_code
_entity_poly.pdbx_strand_id
1 'polypeptide(L)'
;APVMQEEIFGPIFPVLTFKHIEEVTTFINKREKPLALYYFGDNGDYILRHTSSGGACINDVIMHIVNHKVPFGGVGNSGMGSYHGKDSFLAFSHRRAVIKTPTWVDMPFRYMPYKLFNLIKKMV
;
A
#
# COMPACT_ATOMS: atom_id res chain seq x y z
N ALA A 1 1.75 -15.57 23.55
CA ALA A 1 3.05 -15.64 24.25
C ALA A 1 3.73 -14.28 24.20
N PRO A 2 4.51 -13.87 25.23
CA PRO A 2 5.21 -12.59 25.22
C PRO A 2 6.08 -12.37 23.98
N VAL A 3 6.72 -13.41 23.48
CA VAL A 3 7.58 -13.39 22.28
C VAL A 3 6.86 -12.95 21.00
N MET A 4 5.53 -12.92 21.01
CA MET A 4 4.71 -12.50 19.86
C MET A 4 4.17 -11.06 19.99
N GLN A 5 4.59 -10.31 20.99
CA GLN A 5 4.12 -8.93 21.23
C GLN A 5 5.00 -7.88 20.57
N GLU A 6 6.28 -8.21 20.34
CA GLU A 6 7.27 -7.32 19.73
C GLU A 6 8.04 -8.05 18.62
N GLU A 7 8.70 -7.31 17.75
CA GLU A 7 9.61 -7.88 16.75
C GLU A 7 10.85 -8.43 17.44
N ILE A 8 11.23 -9.68 17.12
CA ILE A 8 12.19 -10.43 17.92
C ILE A 8 13.65 -10.01 17.69
N PHE A 9 14.01 -9.51 16.53
CA PHE A 9 15.40 -9.18 16.15
C PHE A 9 16.45 -10.17 16.61
N GLY A 10 16.18 -11.49 16.48
CA GLY A 10 17.06 -12.54 16.98
C GLY A 10 16.76 -13.92 16.37
N PRO A 11 17.50 -14.95 16.79
CA PRO A 11 17.43 -16.29 16.19
C PRO A 11 16.22 -17.12 16.66
N ILE A 12 15.14 -16.49 17.10
CA ILE A 12 13.92 -17.17 17.54
C ILE A 12 12.90 -17.12 16.39
N PHE A 13 12.42 -18.27 15.97
CA PHE A 13 11.43 -18.41 14.92
C PHE A 13 10.17 -19.09 15.47
N PRO A 14 9.11 -18.33 15.85
CA PRO A 14 7.87 -18.91 16.34
C PRO A 14 7.14 -19.65 15.23
N VAL A 15 6.79 -20.92 15.47
CA VAL A 15 6.02 -21.74 14.55
C VAL A 15 4.62 -21.98 15.14
N LEU A 16 3.61 -21.63 14.35
CA LEU A 16 2.20 -21.84 14.68
C LEU A 16 1.58 -22.80 13.66
N THR A 17 0.71 -23.68 14.14
CA THR A 17 -0.04 -24.61 13.28
C THR A 17 -1.47 -24.11 13.09
N PHE A 18 -2.05 -24.42 11.96
CA PHE A 18 -3.45 -24.09 11.64
C PHE A 18 -4.10 -25.30 10.92
N LYS A 19 -5.43 -25.33 10.92
CA LYS A 19 -6.21 -26.35 10.20
C LYS A 19 -6.82 -25.77 8.92
N HIS A 20 -7.23 -24.53 8.96
CA HIS A 20 -7.88 -23.84 7.84
C HIS A 20 -7.17 -22.53 7.54
N ILE A 21 -7.07 -22.18 6.27
CA ILE A 21 -6.34 -20.99 5.79
C ILE A 21 -6.96 -19.68 6.30
N GLU A 22 -8.26 -19.68 6.60
CA GLU A 22 -9.00 -18.55 7.17
C GLU A 22 -8.51 -18.17 8.58
N GLU A 23 -8.01 -19.18 9.33
CA GLU A 23 -7.38 -18.93 10.64
C GLU A 23 -6.12 -18.08 10.49
N VAL A 24 -5.33 -18.36 9.43
CA VAL A 24 -4.09 -17.63 9.12
C VAL A 24 -4.41 -16.19 8.75
N THR A 25 -5.34 -15.96 7.82
CA THR A 25 -5.72 -14.61 7.41
C THR A 25 -6.31 -13.81 8.58
N THR A 26 -7.12 -14.44 9.41
CA THR A 26 -7.66 -13.82 10.63
C THR A 26 -6.54 -13.47 11.62
N PHE A 27 -5.56 -14.36 11.79
CA PHE A 27 -4.43 -14.14 12.68
C PHE A 27 -3.55 -12.98 12.20
N ILE A 28 -3.25 -12.90 10.90
CA ILE A 28 -2.47 -11.81 10.30
C ILE A 28 -3.21 -10.48 10.45
N ASN A 29 -4.50 -10.44 10.09
CA ASN A 29 -5.29 -9.20 10.08
C ASN A 29 -5.58 -8.63 11.48
N LYS A 30 -5.46 -9.43 12.54
CA LYS A 30 -5.56 -8.97 13.93
C LYS A 30 -4.28 -8.29 14.44
N ARG A 31 -3.23 -8.27 13.64
CA ARG A 31 -1.93 -7.70 13.98
C ARG A 31 -1.60 -6.51 13.08
N GLU A 32 -0.53 -5.84 13.43
CA GLU A 32 0.06 -4.82 12.58
C GLU A 32 0.49 -5.41 11.24
N LYS A 33 0.34 -4.61 10.20
CA LYS A 33 0.65 -5.04 8.83
C LYS A 33 2.15 -5.30 8.70
N PRO A 34 2.58 -6.51 8.32
CA PRO A 34 3.99 -6.85 8.20
C PRO A 34 4.63 -6.14 7.00
N LEU A 35 5.95 -5.96 7.07
CA LEU A 35 6.75 -5.46 5.95
C LEU A 35 6.73 -6.44 4.78
N ALA A 36 6.82 -7.74 5.06
CA ALA A 36 6.83 -8.79 4.05
C ALA A 36 5.95 -9.97 4.46
N LEU A 37 5.34 -10.60 3.46
CA LEU A 37 4.57 -11.83 3.60
C LEU A 37 5.06 -12.85 2.57
N TYR A 38 5.35 -14.05 3.03
CA TYR A 38 5.75 -15.18 2.19
C TYR A 38 4.74 -16.29 2.31
N TYR A 39 4.27 -16.79 1.18
CA TYR A 39 3.33 -17.90 1.14
C TYR A 39 3.84 -18.99 0.21
N PHE A 40 3.76 -20.24 0.67
CA PHE A 40 4.11 -21.42 -0.11
C PHE A 40 2.88 -22.30 -0.28
N GLY A 41 2.48 -22.54 -1.51
CA GLY A 41 1.31 -23.34 -1.88
C GLY A 41 0.55 -22.75 -3.07
N ASP A 42 -0.62 -23.33 -3.34
CA ASP A 42 -1.40 -23.01 -4.55
C ASP A 42 -2.44 -21.89 -4.34
N ASN A 43 -2.73 -21.51 -3.09
CA ASN A 43 -3.75 -20.51 -2.75
C ASN A 43 -3.19 -19.10 -2.53
N GLY A 44 -2.11 -18.73 -3.23
CA GLY A 44 -1.45 -17.44 -3.09
C GLY A 44 -2.39 -16.25 -3.33
N ASP A 45 -3.23 -16.33 -4.35
CA ASP A 45 -4.22 -15.30 -4.68
C ASP A 45 -5.23 -15.06 -3.54
N TYR A 46 -5.65 -16.11 -2.86
CA TYR A 46 -6.53 -16.00 -1.70
C TYR A 46 -5.85 -15.20 -0.59
N ILE A 47 -4.61 -15.55 -0.25
CA ILE A 47 -3.83 -14.87 0.79
C ILE A 47 -3.64 -13.39 0.45
N LEU A 48 -3.24 -13.07 -0.77
CA LEU A 48 -3.03 -11.68 -1.21
C LEU A 48 -4.30 -10.84 -1.15
N ARG A 49 -5.46 -11.41 -1.46
CA ARG A 49 -6.75 -10.69 -1.40
C ARG A 49 -7.27 -10.47 0.02
N HIS A 50 -6.89 -11.33 0.96
CA HIS A 50 -7.43 -11.32 2.32
C HIS A 50 -6.44 -10.81 3.38
N THR A 51 -5.23 -10.42 2.98
CA THR A 51 -4.21 -9.85 3.88
C THR A 51 -3.62 -8.59 3.29
N SER A 52 -2.90 -7.84 4.12
CA SER A 52 -2.14 -6.65 3.69
C SER A 52 -0.73 -6.72 4.26
N SER A 53 0.26 -6.45 3.40
CA SER A 53 1.68 -6.37 3.75
C SER A 53 2.37 -5.31 2.92
N GLY A 54 3.57 -4.90 3.29
CA GLY A 54 4.39 -3.99 2.47
C GLY A 54 4.75 -4.61 1.12
N GLY A 55 5.22 -5.86 1.13
CA GLY A 55 5.46 -6.67 -0.06
C GLY A 55 5.13 -8.13 0.19
N ALA A 56 5.10 -8.95 -0.87
CA ALA A 56 4.85 -10.38 -0.75
C ALA A 56 5.61 -11.17 -1.81
N CYS A 57 5.91 -12.45 -1.48
CA CYS A 57 6.30 -13.45 -2.48
C CYS A 57 5.43 -14.70 -2.33
N ILE A 58 5.07 -15.29 -3.46
CA ILE A 58 4.36 -16.57 -3.53
C ILE A 58 5.33 -17.62 -4.04
N ASN A 59 5.48 -18.70 -3.28
CA ASN A 59 6.43 -19.79 -3.52
C ASN A 59 7.89 -19.30 -3.63
N ASP A 60 8.22 -18.20 -2.97
CA ASP A 60 9.55 -17.63 -2.92
C ASP A 60 9.72 -16.76 -1.66
N VAL A 61 10.95 -16.33 -1.39
CA VAL A 61 11.30 -15.40 -0.30
C VAL A 61 12.23 -14.32 -0.84
N ILE A 62 12.19 -13.12 -0.23
CA ILE A 62 13.17 -12.04 -0.47
C ILE A 62 13.13 -11.43 -1.89
N MET A 63 12.67 -12.14 -2.92
CA MET A 63 12.74 -11.67 -4.31
C MET A 63 12.07 -10.33 -4.59
N HIS A 64 11.08 -9.94 -3.80
CA HIS A 64 10.44 -8.63 -3.88
C HIS A 64 11.37 -7.47 -3.48
N ILE A 65 12.40 -7.70 -2.65
CA ILE A 65 13.40 -6.69 -2.29
C ILE A 65 14.61 -6.72 -3.24
N VAL A 66 14.96 -7.89 -3.78
CA VAL A 66 16.10 -8.04 -4.71
C VAL A 66 15.79 -7.42 -6.08
N ASN A 67 14.53 -7.45 -6.48
CA ASN A 67 14.13 -6.90 -7.77
C ASN A 67 13.96 -5.37 -7.72
N HIS A 68 15.00 -4.63 -8.10
CA HIS A 68 15.00 -3.16 -8.12
C HIS A 68 14.04 -2.51 -9.12
N LYS A 69 13.29 -3.28 -9.92
CA LYS A 69 12.27 -2.77 -10.84
C LYS A 69 10.87 -2.70 -10.23
N VAL A 70 10.68 -3.30 -9.06
CA VAL A 70 9.41 -3.25 -8.31
C VAL A 70 9.57 -2.41 -7.06
N PRO A 71 8.51 -1.73 -6.58
CA PRO A 71 8.58 -0.95 -5.36
C PRO A 71 8.82 -1.85 -4.15
N PHE A 72 9.63 -1.35 -3.20
CA PHE A 72 9.81 -1.96 -1.90
C PHE A 72 9.51 -0.93 -0.81
N GLY A 73 8.67 -1.29 0.14
CA GLY A 73 8.29 -0.43 1.26
C GLY A 73 7.23 -1.08 2.13
N GLY A 74 7.02 -0.52 3.31
CA GLY A 74 6.03 -0.96 4.28
C GLY A 74 4.66 -0.35 4.06
N VAL A 75 3.69 -0.77 4.87
CA VAL A 75 2.34 -0.23 4.94
C VAL A 75 1.86 -0.15 6.39
N GLY A 76 1.27 0.98 6.79
CA GLY A 76 0.91 1.21 8.19
C GLY A 76 2.13 1.23 9.09
N ASN A 77 2.15 0.41 10.14
CA ASN A 77 3.24 0.39 11.10
C ASN A 77 4.56 -0.20 10.55
N SER A 78 4.50 -0.97 9.45
CA SER A 78 5.72 -1.50 8.81
C SER A 78 6.44 -0.48 7.93
N GLY A 79 5.86 0.68 7.68
CA GLY A 79 6.51 1.77 6.96
C GLY A 79 5.56 2.65 6.15
N MET A 80 6.11 3.69 5.55
CA MET A 80 5.41 4.62 4.66
C MET A 80 6.22 4.83 3.39
N GLY A 81 5.52 4.86 2.25
CA GLY A 81 6.14 5.05 0.96
C GLY A 81 6.88 3.81 0.45
N SER A 82 7.53 3.97 -0.67
CA SER A 82 8.29 2.90 -1.31
C SER A 82 9.48 3.48 -2.09
N TYR A 83 10.46 2.65 -2.34
CA TYR A 83 11.62 2.98 -3.15
C TYR A 83 11.93 1.84 -4.13
N HIS A 84 12.97 1.92 -4.87
CA HIS A 84 13.43 1.22 -6.06
C HIS A 84 12.97 1.86 -7.37
N GLY A 85 13.89 1.95 -8.31
CA GLY A 85 13.64 2.40 -9.68
C GLY A 85 12.83 3.69 -9.79
N LYS A 86 11.70 3.63 -10.47
CA LYS A 86 10.79 4.75 -10.68
C LYS A 86 10.20 5.28 -9.37
N ASP A 87 9.96 4.42 -8.40
CA ASP A 87 9.35 4.81 -7.12
C ASP A 87 10.32 5.69 -6.31
N SER A 88 11.63 5.38 -6.33
CA SER A 88 12.65 6.27 -5.76
C SER A 88 12.64 7.64 -6.39
N PHE A 89 12.59 7.71 -7.72
CA PHE A 89 12.49 9.00 -8.42
C PHE A 89 11.25 9.78 -8.01
N LEU A 90 10.10 9.11 -7.94
CA LEU A 90 8.85 9.75 -7.54
C LEU A 90 8.85 10.20 -6.08
N ALA A 91 9.45 9.43 -5.17
CA ALA A 91 9.56 9.76 -3.75
C ALA A 91 10.35 11.07 -3.50
N PHE A 92 11.37 11.33 -4.33
CA PHE A 92 12.19 12.55 -4.24
C PHE A 92 11.78 13.63 -5.24
N SER A 93 10.63 13.47 -5.93
CA SER A 93 10.15 14.41 -6.94
C SER A 93 8.83 15.05 -6.52
N HIS A 94 8.71 16.34 -6.72
CA HIS A 94 7.43 17.05 -6.58
C HIS A 94 6.66 17.02 -7.90
N ARG A 95 5.46 16.44 -7.90
CA ARG A 95 4.54 16.50 -9.03
C ARG A 95 3.71 17.78 -8.96
N ARG A 96 3.97 18.73 -9.85
CA ARG A 96 3.22 19.98 -9.95
C ARG A 96 2.08 19.84 -10.95
N ALA A 97 0.85 20.03 -10.50
CA ALA A 97 -0.29 20.17 -11.40
C ALA A 97 -0.25 21.54 -12.06
N VAL A 98 -0.40 21.59 -13.38
CA VAL A 98 -0.47 22.84 -14.16
C VAL A 98 -1.70 22.77 -15.06
N ILE A 99 -2.62 23.69 -14.85
CA ILE A 99 -3.80 23.88 -15.71
C ILE A 99 -3.57 25.14 -16.54
N LYS A 100 -3.59 24.98 -17.85
CA LYS A 100 -3.47 26.10 -18.80
C LYS A 100 -4.84 26.36 -19.44
N THR A 101 -5.47 27.45 -19.04
CA THR A 101 -6.74 27.90 -19.63
C THR A 101 -6.44 28.89 -20.72
N PRO A 102 -7.04 28.79 -21.93
CA PRO A 102 -6.92 29.82 -22.95
C PRO A 102 -7.46 31.19 -22.48
N THR A 103 -6.80 32.26 -22.86
CA THR A 103 -7.16 33.62 -22.42
C THR A 103 -8.51 34.14 -22.95
N TRP A 104 -9.02 33.50 -24.00
CA TRP A 104 -10.32 33.82 -24.59
C TRP A 104 -11.49 33.06 -23.95
N VAL A 105 -11.20 32.08 -23.05
CA VAL A 105 -12.22 31.35 -22.29
C VAL A 105 -12.34 32.00 -20.91
N ASP A 106 -13.41 32.71 -20.71
CA ASP A 106 -13.78 33.23 -19.40
C ASP A 106 -15.10 32.60 -18.95
N MET A 107 -15.10 31.97 -17.76
CA MET A 107 -16.27 31.25 -17.25
C MET A 107 -16.98 32.13 -16.21
N PRO A 108 -18.19 32.62 -16.49
CA PRO A 108 -18.89 33.54 -15.60
C PRO A 108 -19.13 33.05 -14.19
N PHE A 109 -19.16 31.70 -13.97
CA PHE A 109 -19.34 31.14 -12.65
C PHE A 109 -18.13 31.29 -11.72
N ARG A 110 -16.98 31.77 -12.23
CA ARG A 110 -15.79 32.09 -11.42
C ARG A 110 -15.93 33.37 -10.61
N TYR A 111 -16.90 34.24 -10.98
CA TYR A 111 -17.08 35.55 -10.40
C TYR A 111 -18.34 35.66 -9.58
N MET A 112 -18.32 36.53 -8.57
CA MET A 112 -19.52 36.88 -7.82
C MET A 112 -20.46 37.75 -8.65
N PRO A 113 -21.78 37.63 -8.44
CA PRO A 113 -22.50 36.66 -7.61
C PRO A 113 -22.52 35.27 -8.24
N TYR A 114 -22.26 34.24 -7.45
CA TYR A 114 -22.17 32.80 -7.89
C TYR A 114 -23.55 32.24 -8.26
N LYS A 115 -24.14 32.75 -9.35
CA LYS A 115 -25.50 32.37 -9.80
C LYS A 115 -25.66 30.86 -10.12
N LEU A 116 -24.54 30.14 -10.39
CA LEU A 116 -24.52 28.75 -10.77
C LEU A 116 -23.92 27.84 -9.68
N PHE A 117 -23.87 28.27 -8.41
CA PHE A 117 -23.28 27.53 -7.33
C PHE A 117 -23.80 26.10 -7.19
N ASN A 118 -25.14 25.92 -7.34
CA ASN A 118 -25.78 24.61 -7.26
C ASN A 118 -25.38 23.68 -8.43
N LEU A 119 -25.00 24.21 -9.57
CA LEU A 119 -24.50 23.42 -10.70
C LEU A 119 -23.05 22.98 -10.45
N ILE A 120 -22.22 23.89 -9.94
CA ILE A 120 -20.80 23.61 -9.62
C ILE A 120 -20.71 22.53 -8.53
N LYS A 121 -21.57 22.61 -7.51
CA LYS A 121 -21.64 21.60 -6.41
C LYS A 121 -21.95 20.17 -6.90
N LYS A 122 -22.55 20.02 -8.07
CA LYS A 122 -22.83 18.69 -8.67
C LYS A 122 -21.67 18.16 -9.52
N MET A 123 -20.67 18.98 -9.81
CA MET A 123 -19.52 18.63 -10.66
C MET A 123 -18.28 18.25 -9.83
N VAL A 124 -18.30 18.48 -8.53
CA VAL A 124 -17.32 18.11 -7.54
C VAL A 124 -17.87 17.01 -6.65
#